data_3da6009fa90add68b35e9e300eb6c240
#
_entry.id   3da6009fa90add68b35e9e300eb6c240
#
_cell.length_a   1.000
_cell.length_b   1.000
_cell.length_c   1.000
_cell.angle_alpha   90.00
_cell.angle_beta   90.00
_cell.angle_gamma   90.00
#
_symmetry.space_group_name_H-M   'P 1'
#
loop_
_entity.id
_entity.type
_entity.pdbx_description
1 polymer ?
#
loop_
_entity_poly.entity_id
_entity_poly.type
_entity_poly.pdbx_seq_one_letter_code
_entity_poly.pdbx_strand_id
1 'polypeptide(L)'
;MRKNVLLLGAMMMASMSLMAQTKGGGISQSALQQMEKSQQAGVANKALFNAIANNNIDDLVKNHANEAPVDTHFSIETPSQSIHNQKSSGRCWMFSGFNVLRSNFAVNDKQGRVVEYSQDYLFFYDQLEKANLMLQGVIDLGKKSIEDPQVQFFFKNPLNDGGTFCGVADLASKYGLVPMSAQPETFSSNNTSKMSRLVSSKLREYGLELRKMVAQGKKSAAIQARKNEMLGQVYHMLSLTLGEPVKEFTYAFRDKDGKQIGEAKKYTPKSFYEETVGKDLNGTFLMVMNDPRRPYHKTYEVEYDRHTYDGHNWKYLNLPMEEIAQLAIASLKDGHKMYSSYDVGKQLDRKRGYLALDNFDYGSLFNTSFPMNKADRIATFDSGSTHAMTLTAVDLDANGKPVKWKVENSWGADNGFAGCFIMTNDWFNEYMFRLVVNKKYASEQLLKEFDQKPTMLTPDDPLFQLED
;
A
#
# COMPACT_ATOMS: atom_id res chain seq x y z
N MET A 1 62.13 -31.21 -34.30
CA MET A 1 60.98 -30.56 -34.88
C MET A 1 59.62 -31.26 -34.58
N ARG A 2 59.56 -32.45 -33.96
CA ARG A 2 58.24 -33.14 -33.67
C ARG A 2 57.60 -32.85 -32.30
N LYS A 3 58.32 -32.24 -31.35
CA LYS A 3 57.79 -31.93 -30.02
C LYS A 3 57.03 -30.58 -29.94
N ASN A 4 57.32 -29.64 -30.84
CA ASN A 4 56.65 -28.30 -30.79
C ASN A 4 55.31 -28.25 -31.52
N VAL A 5 55.03 -29.23 -32.43
CA VAL A 5 53.74 -29.29 -33.11
C VAL A 5 52.64 -29.88 -32.20
N LEU A 6 53.01 -30.76 -31.28
CA LEU A 6 52.06 -31.33 -30.31
C LEU A 6 51.62 -30.32 -29.20
N LEU A 7 52.47 -29.35 -28.86
CA LEU A 7 52.10 -28.30 -27.89
C LEU A 7 51.16 -27.24 -28.50
N LEU A 8 51.32 -26.91 -29.79
CA LEU A 8 50.38 -25.98 -30.47
C LEU A 8 49.01 -26.61 -30.69
N GLY A 9 48.97 -27.93 -30.99
CA GLY A 9 47.70 -28.66 -31.14
C GLY A 9 46.91 -28.75 -29.81
N ALA A 10 47.61 -28.94 -28.69
CA ALA A 10 47.00 -29.00 -27.37
C ALA A 10 46.49 -27.62 -26.88
N MET A 11 47.18 -26.52 -27.19
CA MET A 11 46.72 -25.16 -26.92
C MET A 11 45.53 -24.72 -27.77
N MET A 12 45.46 -25.15 -29.05
CA MET A 12 44.27 -24.88 -29.87
C MET A 12 43.05 -25.69 -29.45
N MET A 13 43.22 -26.93 -28.96
CA MET A 13 42.07 -27.70 -28.43
C MET A 13 41.63 -27.20 -27.03
N ALA A 14 42.53 -26.67 -26.22
CA ALA A 14 42.16 -26.07 -24.94
C ALA A 14 41.41 -24.74 -25.12
N SER A 15 41.74 -23.95 -26.15
CA SER A 15 40.98 -22.72 -26.46
C SER A 15 39.62 -22.99 -27.11
N MET A 16 39.46 -24.13 -27.85
CA MET A 16 38.15 -24.52 -28.36
C MET A 16 37.22 -25.12 -27.28
N SER A 17 37.77 -25.74 -26.24
CA SER A 17 36.93 -26.26 -25.14
C SER A 17 36.44 -25.19 -24.17
N LEU A 18 37.08 -24.01 -24.09
CA LEU A 18 36.54 -22.88 -23.34
C LEU A 18 35.42 -22.14 -24.08
N MET A 19 35.33 -22.23 -25.39
CA MET A 19 34.25 -21.65 -26.19
C MET A 19 32.98 -22.53 -26.26
N ALA A 20 33.07 -23.79 -25.83
CA ALA A 20 31.96 -24.76 -25.90
C ALA A 20 30.99 -24.74 -24.71
N GLN A 21 31.13 -23.79 -23.77
CA GLN A 21 30.31 -23.71 -22.57
C GLN A 21 29.26 -22.59 -22.57
N THR A 22 29.01 -21.93 -23.68
CA THR A 22 27.83 -21.08 -23.85
C THR A 22 26.67 -21.94 -24.36
N LYS A 23 26.08 -22.72 -23.47
CA LYS A 23 24.78 -23.34 -23.73
C LYS A 23 23.77 -22.22 -23.98
N GLY A 24 23.27 -22.10 -25.19
CA GLY A 24 22.03 -21.52 -25.72
C GLY A 24 21.33 -20.29 -25.07
N GLY A 25 21.75 -19.82 -23.93
CA GLY A 25 21.09 -18.70 -23.21
C GLY A 25 21.93 -17.42 -23.13
N GLY A 26 23.21 -17.46 -23.52
CA GLY A 26 24.05 -16.25 -23.50
C GLY A 26 23.94 -15.47 -24.82
N ILE A 27 24.14 -14.15 -24.78
CA ILE A 27 24.21 -13.31 -25.97
C ILE A 27 25.47 -13.69 -26.74
N SER A 28 25.28 -14.33 -27.94
CA SER A 28 26.40 -14.67 -28.80
C SER A 28 26.91 -13.44 -29.55
N GLN A 29 28.17 -13.51 -30.05
CA GLN A 29 28.75 -12.43 -30.85
C GLN A 29 27.88 -12.13 -32.09
N SER A 30 27.31 -13.16 -32.72
CA SER A 30 26.41 -13.00 -33.87
C SER A 30 25.09 -12.34 -33.50
N ALA A 31 24.51 -12.67 -32.33
CA ALA A 31 23.29 -12.00 -31.81
C ALA A 31 23.57 -10.52 -31.50
N LEU A 32 24.72 -10.23 -30.87
CA LEU A 32 25.13 -8.85 -30.60
C LEU A 32 25.26 -8.03 -31.88
N GLN A 33 25.93 -8.58 -32.90
CA GLN A 33 26.06 -7.93 -34.22
C GLN A 33 24.73 -7.69 -34.92
N GLN A 34 23.74 -8.58 -34.75
CA GLN A 34 22.38 -8.36 -35.26
C GLN A 34 21.67 -7.21 -34.51
N MET A 35 21.79 -7.16 -33.18
CA MET A 35 21.25 -6.08 -32.36
C MET A 35 21.88 -4.73 -32.75
N GLU A 36 23.21 -4.65 -32.89
CA GLU A 36 23.92 -3.44 -33.33
C GLU A 36 23.47 -2.99 -34.72
N LYS A 37 23.27 -3.90 -35.66
CA LYS A 37 22.75 -3.57 -37.02
C LYS A 37 21.33 -3.07 -36.97
N SER A 38 20.46 -3.60 -36.09
CA SER A 38 19.09 -3.13 -35.93
C SER A 38 19.06 -1.68 -35.40
N GLN A 39 19.99 -1.33 -34.51
CA GLN A 39 20.11 0.04 -34.00
C GLN A 39 20.61 1.03 -35.05
N GLN A 40 21.55 0.64 -35.90
CA GLN A 40 22.08 1.51 -36.96
C GLN A 40 20.99 1.92 -37.97
N ALA A 41 20.03 1.03 -38.24
CA ALA A 41 18.90 1.34 -39.12
C ALA A 41 17.90 2.32 -38.49
N GLY A 42 17.84 2.42 -37.14
CA GLY A 42 16.95 3.31 -36.40
C GLY A 42 17.58 4.63 -35.95
N VAL A 43 18.89 4.83 -36.06
CA VAL A 43 19.60 6.03 -35.58
C VAL A 43 19.43 7.21 -36.56
N ALA A 44 18.23 7.57 -36.81
CA ALA A 44 18.01 8.83 -37.48
C ALA A 44 18.29 10.05 -36.56
N ASN A 45 18.73 9.87 -35.25
CA ASN A 45 18.57 11.04 -34.41
C ASN A 45 19.60 11.19 -33.30
N LYS A 46 20.80 11.72 -33.67
CA LYS A 46 21.76 12.23 -32.69
C LYS A 46 21.10 13.27 -31.74
N ALA A 47 20.11 14.02 -32.23
CA ALA A 47 19.36 14.99 -31.43
C ALA A 47 18.49 14.28 -30.36
N LEU A 48 17.81 13.19 -30.71
CA LEU A 48 17.02 12.40 -29.78
C LEU A 48 17.91 11.76 -28.71
N PHE A 49 19.06 11.18 -29.12
CA PHE A 49 20.04 10.66 -28.14
C PHE A 49 20.49 11.76 -27.16
N ASN A 50 20.86 12.93 -27.68
CA ASN A 50 21.29 14.05 -26.84
C ASN A 50 20.15 14.53 -25.92
N ALA A 51 18.91 14.55 -26.38
CA ALA A 51 17.76 14.88 -25.55
C ALA A 51 17.59 13.91 -24.39
N ILE A 52 17.58 12.61 -24.69
CA ILE A 52 17.41 11.56 -23.66
C ILE A 52 18.60 11.52 -22.69
N ALA A 53 19.84 11.67 -23.21
CA ALA A 53 21.05 11.59 -22.38
C ALA A 53 21.19 12.75 -21.38
N ASN A 54 20.50 13.87 -21.61
CA ASN A 54 20.64 15.08 -20.80
C ASN A 54 19.37 15.51 -20.06
N ASN A 55 18.27 14.77 -20.19
CA ASN A 55 16.99 15.12 -19.54
C ASN A 55 16.33 13.89 -18.91
N ASN A 56 15.42 14.14 -17.98
CA ASN A 56 14.55 13.10 -17.45
C ASN A 56 13.66 12.55 -18.57
N ILE A 57 13.54 11.23 -18.64
CA ILE A 57 12.71 10.55 -19.65
C ILE A 57 11.25 11.00 -19.57
N ASP A 58 10.70 11.11 -18.36
CA ASP A 58 9.28 11.50 -18.16
C ASP A 58 8.98 12.90 -18.74
N ASP A 59 9.93 13.83 -18.65
CA ASP A 59 9.77 15.18 -19.23
C ASP A 59 9.75 15.15 -20.76
N LEU A 60 10.36 14.16 -21.39
CA LEU A 60 10.43 14.01 -22.85
C LEU A 60 9.23 13.28 -23.46
N VAL A 61 8.58 12.44 -22.69
CA VAL A 61 7.46 11.61 -23.14
C VAL A 61 6.11 12.14 -22.71
N LYS A 62 6.10 13.27 -22.00
CA LYS A 62 4.87 13.90 -21.54
C LYS A 62 3.96 14.22 -22.71
N ASN A 63 2.74 13.70 -22.69
CA ASN A 63 1.79 13.85 -23.78
C ASN A 63 1.20 15.26 -23.78
N HIS A 64 1.59 16.07 -24.76
CA HIS A 64 1.11 17.46 -24.90
C HIS A 64 -0.42 17.53 -25.08
N ALA A 65 -1.07 16.52 -25.64
CA ALA A 65 -2.52 16.49 -25.77
C ALA A 65 -3.24 16.54 -24.42
N ASN A 66 -2.60 16.08 -23.33
CA ASN A 66 -3.15 16.09 -21.99
C ASN A 66 -2.80 17.35 -21.17
N GLU A 67 -2.11 18.33 -21.76
CA GLU A 67 -1.71 19.56 -21.06
C GLU A 67 -2.86 20.58 -20.86
N ALA A 68 -4.02 20.36 -21.49
CA ALA A 68 -5.20 21.20 -21.26
C ALA A 68 -5.59 21.25 -19.77
N PRO A 69 -6.17 22.36 -19.29
CA PRO A 69 -6.69 22.46 -17.95
C PRO A 69 -7.64 21.29 -17.61
N VAL A 70 -7.43 20.65 -16.48
CA VAL A 70 -8.31 19.56 -16.02
C VAL A 70 -9.61 20.15 -15.50
N ASP A 71 -10.73 19.63 -15.97
CA ASP A 71 -12.03 20.00 -15.44
C ASP A 71 -12.18 19.43 -14.02
N THR A 72 -12.36 20.33 -13.04
CA THR A 72 -12.48 20.02 -11.60
C THR A 72 -13.91 19.91 -11.10
N HIS A 73 -14.90 20.03 -11.99
CA HIS A 73 -16.31 19.84 -11.65
C HIS A 73 -16.62 18.36 -11.44
N PHE A 74 -17.46 18.05 -10.46
CA PHE A 74 -17.97 16.70 -10.18
C PHE A 74 -19.46 16.75 -9.89
N SER A 75 -20.22 15.87 -10.50
CA SER A 75 -21.68 15.75 -10.30
C SER A 75 -22.02 15.20 -8.90
N ILE A 76 -21.12 14.44 -8.30
CA ILE A 76 -21.27 13.92 -6.94
C ILE A 76 -19.94 14.12 -6.21
N GLU A 77 -19.97 14.92 -5.13
CA GLU A 77 -18.79 15.20 -4.33
C GLU A 77 -19.14 15.23 -2.84
N THR A 78 -18.34 14.54 -2.03
CA THR A 78 -18.46 14.57 -0.57
C THR A 78 -17.89 15.86 0.01
N PRO A 79 -18.33 16.32 1.20
CA PRO A 79 -17.75 17.50 1.83
C PRO A 79 -16.24 17.42 1.99
N SER A 80 -15.53 18.51 1.66
CA SER A 80 -14.08 18.61 1.85
C SER A 80 -13.70 18.60 3.31
N GLN A 81 -12.49 18.11 3.61
CA GLN A 81 -11.87 18.10 4.93
C GLN A 81 -10.44 18.62 4.83
N SER A 82 -9.79 18.84 5.98
CA SER A 82 -8.37 19.20 6.04
C SER A 82 -7.49 18.12 5.40
N ILE A 83 -6.53 18.56 4.61
CA ILE A 83 -5.56 17.68 3.95
C ILE A 83 -4.35 17.47 4.86
N HIS A 84 -3.96 16.23 5.03
CA HIS A 84 -2.80 15.85 5.82
C HIS A 84 -1.58 15.50 4.95
N ASN A 85 -0.42 15.37 5.61
CA ASN A 85 0.82 15.00 4.94
C ASN A 85 1.52 13.90 5.73
N GLN A 86 1.58 12.68 5.17
CA GLN A 86 2.29 11.54 5.77
C GLN A 86 3.80 11.68 5.78
N LYS A 87 4.35 12.70 5.07
CA LYS A 87 5.77 12.95 4.94
C LYS A 87 6.53 11.74 4.38
N SER A 88 7.73 11.46 4.90
CA SER A 88 8.59 10.33 4.51
C SER A 88 8.24 9.08 5.32
N SER A 89 7.01 8.59 5.17
CA SER A 89 6.52 7.37 5.82
C SER A 89 5.55 6.61 4.91
N GLY A 90 5.44 5.29 5.07
CA GLY A 90 4.49 4.42 4.35
C GLY A 90 3.10 4.35 5.00
N ARG A 91 2.65 5.38 5.72
CA ARG A 91 1.39 5.37 6.48
C ARG A 91 0.16 5.82 5.70
N CYS A 92 0.20 5.82 4.37
CA CYS A 92 -0.93 6.23 3.52
C CYS A 92 -2.24 5.52 3.88
N TRP A 93 -2.18 4.23 4.21
CA TRP A 93 -3.31 3.42 4.64
C TRP A 93 -3.98 3.96 5.90
N MET A 94 -3.20 4.44 6.87
CA MET A 94 -3.70 4.98 8.12
C MET A 94 -4.32 6.37 7.92
N PHE A 95 -3.66 7.25 7.13
CA PHE A 95 -4.19 8.55 6.77
C PHE A 95 -5.52 8.40 6.02
N SER A 96 -5.58 7.52 5.01
CA SER A 96 -6.81 7.25 4.26
C SER A 96 -7.91 6.63 5.12
N GLY A 97 -7.56 5.70 6.00
CA GLY A 97 -8.50 5.12 6.96
C GLY A 97 -9.09 6.17 7.91
N PHE A 98 -8.25 7.04 8.46
CA PHE A 98 -8.73 8.13 9.33
C PHE A 98 -9.57 9.15 8.58
N ASN A 99 -9.29 9.44 7.32
CA ASN A 99 -10.16 10.28 6.49
C ASN A 99 -11.57 9.70 6.37
N VAL A 100 -11.69 8.38 6.23
CA VAL A 100 -12.99 7.70 6.23
C VAL A 100 -13.69 7.82 7.59
N LEU A 101 -12.97 7.57 8.69
CA LEU A 101 -13.57 7.65 10.04
C LEU A 101 -14.03 9.06 10.38
N ARG A 102 -13.21 10.09 10.14
CA ARG A 102 -13.59 11.48 10.41
C ARG A 102 -14.70 11.98 9.48
N SER A 103 -14.75 11.52 8.23
CA SER A 103 -15.87 11.81 7.32
C SER A 103 -17.16 11.20 7.83
N ASN A 104 -17.13 9.92 8.22
CA ASN A 104 -18.29 9.25 8.78
C ASN A 104 -18.77 9.90 10.06
N PHE A 105 -17.87 10.35 10.94
CA PHE A 105 -18.22 11.10 12.13
C PHE A 105 -18.94 12.41 11.77
N ALA A 106 -18.37 13.21 10.87
CA ALA A 106 -18.93 14.51 10.48
C ALA A 106 -20.31 14.38 9.80
N VAL A 107 -20.52 13.35 8.95
CA VAL A 107 -21.81 13.09 8.29
C VAL A 107 -22.90 12.66 9.27
N ASN A 108 -22.53 11.90 10.31
CA ASN A 108 -23.50 11.36 11.28
C ASN A 108 -23.70 12.29 12.49
N ASP A 109 -22.83 13.26 12.73
CA ASP A 109 -22.90 14.14 13.88
C ASP A 109 -23.88 15.30 13.67
N LYS A 110 -24.98 15.29 14.41
CA LYS A 110 -26.02 16.34 14.33
C LYS A 110 -25.61 17.70 14.92
N GLN A 111 -24.50 17.75 15.65
CA GLN A 111 -24.00 18.97 16.28
C GLN A 111 -23.00 19.72 15.40
N GLY A 112 -22.59 19.14 14.26
CA GLY A 112 -21.60 19.73 13.35
C GLY A 112 -20.17 19.66 13.88
N ARG A 113 -19.89 18.74 14.80
CA ARG A 113 -18.55 18.51 15.34
C ARG A 113 -17.65 17.88 14.28
N VAL A 114 -16.37 18.25 14.31
CA VAL A 114 -15.32 17.61 13.51
C VAL A 114 -14.23 17.04 14.42
N VAL A 115 -13.48 16.09 13.92
CA VAL A 115 -12.41 15.41 14.65
C VAL A 115 -11.21 15.16 13.73
N GLU A 116 -10.01 15.31 14.29
CA GLU A 116 -8.75 14.94 13.68
C GLU A 116 -8.06 13.92 14.59
N TYR A 117 -7.81 12.72 14.07
CA TYR A 117 -7.18 11.64 14.83
C TYR A 117 -5.65 11.69 14.72
N SER A 118 -4.96 11.28 15.78
CA SER A 118 -3.51 11.16 15.80
C SER A 118 -3.07 9.89 15.08
N GLN A 119 -2.32 10.06 13.99
CA GLN A 119 -1.68 8.96 13.29
C GLN A 119 -0.52 8.41 14.12
N ASP A 120 0.25 9.26 14.78
CA ASP A 120 1.39 8.83 15.62
C ASP A 120 0.96 7.86 16.73
N TYR A 121 -0.17 8.15 17.41
CA TYR A 121 -0.70 7.28 18.45
C TYR A 121 -0.99 5.87 17.94
N LEU A 122 -1.72 5.74 16.83
CA LEU A 122 -2.10 4.43 16.32
C LEU A 122 -0.91 3.72 15.66
N PHE A 123 0.02 4.49 15.05
CA PHE A 123 1.25 3.96 14.47
C PHE A 123 2.19 3.35 15.51
N PHE A 124 2.24 3.91 16.73
CA PHE A 124 2.98 3.28 17.82
C PHE A 124 2.54 1.83 18.05
N TYR A 125 1.22 1.63 18.17
CA TYR A 125 0.67 0.29 18.39
C TYR A 125 0.78 -0.60 17.15
N ASP A 126 0.66 -0.04 15.95
CA ASP A 126 0.92 -0.76 14.71
C ASP A 126 2.32 -1.39 14.70
N GLN A 127 3.34 -0.60 15.00
CA GLN A 127 4.72 -1.07 15.01
C GLN A 127 4.98 -2.09 16.13
N LEU A 128 4.38 -1.91 17.30
CA LEU A 128 4.49 -2.86 18.41
C LEU A 128 3.80 -4.20 18.09
N GLU A 129 2.61 -4.14 17.49
CA GLU A 129 1.84 -5.33 17.12
C GLU A 129 2.48 -6.10 15.97
N LYS A 130 3.00 -5.42 14.96
CA LYS A 130 3.78 -6.07 13.88
C LYS A 130 5.04 -6.73 14.43
N ALA A 131 5.73 -6.10 15.39
CA ALA A 131 6.84 -6.74 16.07
C ALA A 131 6.40 -8.02 16.82
N ASN A 132 5.26 -7.98 17.51
CA ASN A 132 4.68 -9.16 18.15
C ASN A 132 4.27 -10.23 17.12
N LEU A 133 3.65 -9.86 16.01
CA LEU A 133 3.27 -10.77 14.93
C LEU A 133 4.49 -11.50 14.36
N MET A 134 5.57 -10.77 14.08
CA MET A 134 6.83 -11.35 13.62
C MET A 134 7.43 -12.32 14.64
N LEU A 135 7.57 -11.92 15.90
CA LEU A 135 8.18 -12.76 16.94
C LEU A 135 7.33 -14.00 17.25
N GLN A 136 6.00 -13.86 17.27
CA GLN A 136 5.13 -15.01 17.46
C GLN A 136 5.14 -15.94 16.24
N GLY A 137 5.10 -15.40 15.03
CA GLY A 137 5.16 -16.19 13.79
C GLY A 137 6.41 -17.05 13.69
N VAL A 138 7.58 -16.53 14.07
CA VAL A 138 8.82 -17.33 14.07
C VAL A 138 8.86 -18.37 15.20
N ILE A 139 8.12 -18.18 16.29
CA ILE A 139 7.92 -19.21 17.35
C ILE A 139 7.03 -20.32 16.80
N ASP A 140 5.87 -19.99 16.23
CA ASP A 140 4.90 -20.94 15.70
C ASP A 140 5.50 -21.80 14.59
N LEU A 141 6.34 -21.21 13.76
CA LEU A 141 7.11 -21.88 12.70
C LEU A 141 8.47 -22.41 13.17
N GLY A 142 8.72 -22.47 14.48
CA GLY A 142 10.04 -22.76 15.05
C GLY A 142 10.62 -24.13 14.70
N LYS A 143 9.76 -25.10 14.31
CA LYS A 143 10.17 -26.44 13.85
C LYS A 143 10.50 -26.51 12.36
N LYS A 144 10.10 -25.51 11.55
CA LYS A 144 10.42 -25.44 10.13
C LYS A 144 11.85 -24.97 9.91
N SER A 145 12.43 -25.30 8.75
CA SER A 145 13.72 -24.74 8.34
C SER A 145 13.68 -23.21 8.31
N ILE A 146 14.81 -22.56 8.51
CA ILE A 146 14.95 -21.12 8.28
C ILE A 146 14.76 -20.76 6.81
N GLU A 147 14.94 -21.72 5.90
CA GLU A 147 14.75 -21.58 4.45
C GLU A 147 13.30 -21.81 4.00
N ASP A 148 12.39 -22.23 4.91
CA ASP A 148 10.97 -22.34 4.61
C ASP A 148 10.40 -20.97 4.20
N PRO A 149 9.63 -20.87 3.09
CA PRO A 149 9.12 -19.60 2.60
C PRO A 149 8.33 -18.77 3.61
N GLN A 150 7.53 -19.42 4.49
CA GLN A 150 6.78 -18.71 5.54
C GLN A 150 7.72 -18.16 6.62
N VAL A 151 8.79 -18.86 6.96
CA VAL A 151 9.82 -18.35 7.89
C VAL A 151 10.58 -17.20 7.26
N GLN A 152 10.95 -17.36 5.98
CA GLN A 152 11.63 -16.30 5.21
C GLN A 152 10.78 -15.04 5.10
N PHE A 153 9.46 -15.15 4.96
CA PHE A 153 8.55 -14.01 4.94
C PHE A 153 8.74 -13.12 6.17
N PHE A 154 8.72 -13.70 7.39
CA PHE A 154 8.90 -12.93 8.63
C PHE A 154 10.30 -12.31 8.76
N PHE A 155 11.36 -13.01 8.31
CA PHE A 155 12.71 -12.45 8.39
C PHE A 155 13.00 -11.42 7.29
N LYS A 156 12.37 -11.50 6.14
CA LYS A 156 12.47 -10.48 5.08
C LYS A 156 11.71 -9.21 5.50
N ASN A 157 10.53 -9.38 6.08
CA ASN A 157 9.59 -8.32 6.42
C ASN A 157 9.27 -8.27 7.92
N PRO A 158 10.28 -8.05 8.81
CA PRO A 158 10.05 -8.08 10.25
C PRO A 158 9.22 -6.91 10.75
N LEU A 159 9.26 -5.79 10.04
CA LEU A 159 8.54 -4.55 10.33
C LEU A 159 8.47 -3.70 9.06
N ASN A 160 7.33 -3.07 8.82
CA ASN A 160 7.11 -2.11 7.73
C ASN A 160 6.10 -1.04 8.17
N ASP A 161 6.01 0.05 7.40
CA ASP A 161 5.08 1.15 7.65
C ASP A 161 3.73 0.92 6.96
N GLY A 162 3.70 0.06 5.94
CA GLY A 162 2.53 -0.18 5.09
C GLY A 162 1.39 -0.88 5.81
N GLY A 163 0.25 -0.96 5.16
CA GLY A 163 -0.90 -1.65 5.71
C GLY A 163 -2.18 -1.46 4.92
N THR A 164 -3.26 -1.94 5.51
CA THR A 164 -4.60 -1.95 4.92
C THR A 164 -5.64 -1.43 5.90
N PHE A 165 -6.88 -1.25 5.44
CA PHE A 165 -7.98 -0.78 6.29
C PHE A 165 -8.28 -1.73 7.46
N CYS A 166 -8.08 -3.04 7.31
CA CYS A 166 -8.28 -3.97 8.44
C CYS A 166 -7.31 -3.67 9.60
N GLY A 167 -6.09 -3.21 9.30
CA GLY A 167 -5.17 -2.71 10.34
C GLY A 167 -5.72 -1.49 11.09
N VAL A 168 -6.32 -0.51 10.38
CA VAL A 168 -6.99 0.62 11.05
C VAL A 168 -8.12 0.10 11.95
N ALA A 169 -8.95 -0.80 11.43
CA ALA A 169 -10.09 -1.34 12.16
C ALA A 169 -9.68 -2.11 13.43
N ASP A 170 -8.72 -3.01 13.30
CA ASP A 170 -8.25 -3.82 14.43
C ASP A 170 -7.54 -3.00 15.50
N LEU A 171 -6.62 -2.11 15.09
CA LEU A 171 -5.86 -1.28 16.02
C LEU A 171 -6.75 -0.26 16.74
N ALA A 172 -7.65 0.43 16.02
CA ALA A 172 -8.58 1.37 16.63
C ALA A 172 -9.54 0.66 17.60
N SER A 173 -10.05 -0.52 17.24
CA SER A 173 -10.88 -1.33 18.11
C SER A 173 -10.12 -1.82 19.33
N LYS A 174 -8.84 -2.19 19.21
CA LYS A 174 -8.02 -2.75 20.30
C LYS A 174 -7.49 -1.67 21.23
N TYR A 175 -7.02 -0.54 20.71
CA TYR A 175 -6.31 0.50 21.48
C TYR A 175 -7.09 1.80 21.64
N GLY A 176 -8.17 1.99 20.90
CA GLY A 176 -8.90 3.25 20.85
C GLY A 176 -8.25 4.27 19.93
N LEU A 177 -8.75 5.50 19.98
CA LEU A 177 -8.26 6.64 19.21
C LEU A 177 -8.03 7.84 20.12
N VAL A 178 -7.17 8.75 19.68
CA VAL A 178 -6.94 10.03 20.35
C VAL A 178 -6.95 11.16 19.32
N PRO A 179 -7.31 12.40 19.73
CA PRO A 179 -7.19 13.54 18.81
C PRO A 179 -5.71 13.86 18.56
N MET A 180 -5.42 14.40 17.38
CA MET A 180 -4.06 14.82 16.99
C MET A 180 -3.42 15.79 17.99
N SER A 181 -4.22 16.62 18.65
CA SER A 181 -3.75 17.55 19.69
C SER A 181 -3.26 16.87 20.97
N ALA A 182 -3.71 15.65 21.25
CA ALA A 182 -3.27 14.90 22.45
C ALA A 182 -1.95 14.15 22.24
N GLN A 183 -1.69 13.70 20.99
CA GLN A 183 -0.41 13.09 20.62
C GLN A 183 -0.04 13.53 19.21
N PRO A 184 0.77 14.59 19.06
CA PRO A 184 1.19 15.12 17.76
C PRO A 184 2.26 14.22 17.12
N GLU A 185 2.46 14.41 15.81
CA GLU A 185 3.54 13.78 15.05
C GLU A 185 4.91 14.14 15.61
N THR A 186 5.83 13.16 15.59
CA THR A 186 7.24 13.32 15.95
C THR A 186 8.11 13.44 14.69
N PHE A 187 9.42 13.73 14.86
CA PHE A 187 10.36 13.65 13.75
C PHE A 187 10.42 12.23 13.17
N SER A 188 10.40 11.21 14.02
CA SER A 188 10.51 9.81 13.59
C SER A 188 9.25 9.29 12.93
N SER A 189 8.05 9.71 13.36
CA SER A 189 6.81 9.35 12.66
C SER A 189 6.70 10.01 11.27
N ASN A 190 7.30 11.18 11.11
CA ASN A 190 7.42 11.86 9.82
C ASN A 190 8.59 11.35 8.94
N ASN A 191 9.52 10.53 9.50
CA ASN A 191 10.70 10.00 8.82
C ASN A 191 11.04 8.60 9.36
N THR A 192 10.20 7.63 9.05
CA THR A 192 10.16 6.32 9.70
C THR A 192 11.34 5.39 9.39
N SER A 193 11.97 5.53 8.23
CA SER A 193 12.97 4.59 7.69
C SER A 193 14.12 4.23 8.65
N LYS A 194 14.62 5.20 9.45
CA LYS A 194 15.74 4.92 10.36
C LYS A 194 15.28 4.10 11.56
N MET A 195 14.16 4.46 12.15
CA MET A 195 13.54 3.74 13.26
C MET A 195 13.19 2.31 12.84
N SER A 196 12.45 2.17 11.74
CA SER A 196 12.03 0.86 11.21
C SER A 196 13.21 -0.06 10.94
N ARG A 197 14.31 0.44 10.35
CA ARG A 197 15.53 -0.37 10.14
C ARG A 197 16.18 -0.84 11.43
N LEU A 198 16.26 -0.01 12.45
CA LEU A 198 16.85 -0.38 13.74
C LEU A 198 15.99 -1.42 14.47
N VAL A 199 14.68 -1.20 14.54
CA VAL A 199 13.76 -2.16 15.14
C VAL A 199 13.76 -3.48 14.35
N SER A 200 13.71 -3.44 13.02
CA SER A 200 13.80 -4.63 12.15
C SER A 200 15.07 -5.44 12.37
N SER A 201 16.22 -4.77 12.51
CA SER A 201 17.49 -5.45 12.83
C SER A 201 17.40 -6.18 14.16
N LYS A 202 16.82 -5.54 15.16
CA LYS A 202 16.66 -6.11 16.51
C LYS A 202 15.66 -7.28 16.50
N LEU A 203 14.57 -7.17 15.75
CA LEU A 203 13.58 -8.25 15.60
C LEU A 203 14.19 -9.48 14.92
N ARG A 204 15.08 -9.33 13.95
CA ARG A 204 15.80 -10.47 13.35
C ARG A 204 16.70 -11.18 14.37
N GLU A 205 17.43 -10.45 15.19
CA GLU A 205 18.23 -11.00 16.28
C GLU A 205 17.35 -11.78 17.26
N TYR A 206 16.24 -11.18 17.70
CA TYR A 206 15.30 -11.80 18.63
C TYR A 206 14.61 -13.04 18.03
N GLY A 207 14.20 -12.95 16.76
CA GLY A 207 13.61 -14.10 16.06
C GLY A 207 14.55 -15.30 15.99
N LEU A 208 15.85 -15.09 15.75
CA LEU A 208 16.87 -16.15 15.77
C LEU A 208 17.02 -16.75 17.17
N GLU A 209 17.03 -15.92 18.22
CA GLU A 209 17.12 -16.39 19.62
C GLU A 209 15.89 -17.24 19.98
N LEU A 210 14.68 -16.75 19.70
CA LEU A 210 13.44 -17.49 19.98
C LEU A 210 13.38 -18.84 19.24
N ARG A 211 13.79 -18.87 17.96
CA ARG A 211 13.89 -20.13 17.20
C ARG A 211 14.89 -21.10 17.82
N LYS A 212 16.04 -20.63 18.32
CA LYS A 212 17.02 -21.47 19.07
C LYS A 212 16.39 -22.05 20.33
N MET A 213 15.61 -21.26 21.08
CA MET A 213 14.91 -21.75 22.28
C MET A 213 13.89 -22.83 21.92
N VAL A 214 13.14 -22.68 20.82
CA VAL A 214 12.22 -23.73 20.33
C VAL A 214 12.98 -25.00 19.95
N ALA A 215 14.07 -24.88 19.19
CA ALA A 215 14.91 -26.01 18.78
C ALA A 215 15.54 -26.75 19.98
N GLN A 216 15.85 -26.05 21.06
CA GLN A 216 16.36 -26.62 22.31
C GLN A 216 15.25 -27.25 23.18
N GLY A 217 14.00 -27.23 22.74
CA GLY A 217 12.87 -27.78 23.51
C GLY A 217 12.55 -27.01 24.80
N LYS A 218 12.86 -25.70 24.87
CA LYS A 218 12.50 -24.88 26.03
C LYS A 218 10.98 -24.89 26.23
N LYS A 219 10.54 -24.80 27.48
CA LYS A 219 9.11 -24.74 27.82
C LYS A 219 8.46 -23.50 27.21
N SER A 220 7.23 -23.62 26.69
CA SER A 220 6.48 -22.52 26.08
C SER A 220 6.43 -21.29 26.98
N ALA A 221 6.19 -21.43 28.28
CA ALA A 221 6.18 -20.32 29.23
C ALA A 221 7.50 -19.55 29.26
N ALA A 222 8.65 -20.22 29.16
CA ALA A 222 9.97 -19.55 29.12
C ALA A 222 10.18 -18.79 27.80
N ILE A 223 9.71 -19.35 26.66
CA ILE A 223 9.79 -18.71 25.35
C ILE A 223 8.89 -17.45 25.34
N GLN A 224 7.66 -17.53 25.85
CA GLN A 224 6.74 -16.39 25.94
C GLN A 224 7.26 -15.29 26.89
N ALA A 225 7.83 -15.68 28.04
CA ALA A 225 8.45 -14.72 28.95
C ALA A 225 9.58 -13.96 28.24
N ARG A 226 10.46 -14.66 27.51
CA ARG A 226 11.55 -14.05 26.75
C ARG A 226 11.05 -13.15 25.63
N LYS A 227 10.02 -13.57 24.87
CA LYS A 227 9.36 -12.72 23.86
C LYS A 227 8.83 -11.43 24.48
N ASN A 228 8.19 -11.49 25.66
CA ASN A 228 7.65 -10.31 26.33
C ASN A 228 8.77 -9.35 26.78
N GLU A 229 9.92 -9.85 27.25
CA GLU A 229 11.08 -9.00 27.52
C GLU A 229 11.59 -8.29 26.26
N MET A 230 11.66 -9.00 25.15
CA MET A 230 12.05 -8.44 23.84
C MET A 230 11.06 -7.37 23.36
N LEU A 231 9.76 -7.63 23.50
CA LEU A 231 8.72 -6.63 23.20
C LEU A 231 8.81 -5.40 24.12
N GLY A 232 9.19 -5.58 25.38
CA GLY A 232 9.47 -4.47 26.29
C GLY A 232 10.62 -3.56 25.79
N GLN A 233 11.65 -4.14 25.18
CA GLN A 233 12.73 -3.38 24.57
C GLN A 233 12.27 -2.66 23.27
N VAL A 234 11.44 -3.31 22.46
CA VAL A 234 10.81 -2.67 21.27
C VAL A 234 9.93 -1.51 21.72
N TYR A 235 9.07 -1.71 22.74
CA TYR A 235 8.25 -0.66 23.33
C TYR A 235 9.10 0.56 23.73
N HIS A 236 10.23 0.30 24.41
CA HIS A 236 11.16 1.38 24.81
C HIS A 236 11.72 2.12 23.58
N MET A 237 12.15 1.41 22.52
CA MET A 237 12.64 2.05 21.29
C MET A 237 11.55 2.92 20.64
N LEU A 238 10.32 2.43 20.58
CA LEU A 238 9.18 3.16 20.04
C LEU A 238 8.83 4.38 20.91
N SER A 239 8.85 4.25 22.24
CA SER A 239 8.59 5.38 23.16
C SER A 239 9.60 6.52 23.00
N LEU A 240 10.87 6.21 22.72
CA LEU A 240 11.92 7.23 22.47
C LEU A 240 11.77 7.92 21.11
N THR A 241 11.11 7.28 20.14
CA THR A 241 11.03 7.78 18.76
C THR A 241 9.67 8.38 18.41
N LEU A 242 8.57 7.78 18.90
CA LEU A 242 7.20 8.18 18.64
C LEU A 242 6.53 8.85 19.86
N GLY A 243 7.18 8.84 21.02
CA GLY A 243 6.56 9.24 22.28
C GLY A 243 5.78 8.08 22.95
N GLU A 244 5.60 8.18 24.27
CA GLU A 244 4.79 7.20 24.98
C GLU A 244 3.30 7.46 24.72
N PRO A 245 2.49 6.44 24.35
CA PRO A 245 1.08 6.62 24.08
C PRO A 245 0.31 7.21 25.27
N VAL A 246 -0.47 8.24 24.99
CA VAL A 246 -1.29 8.89 26.02
C VAL A 246 -2.36 7.94 26.53
N LYS A 247 -2.62 7.96 27.85
CA LYS A 247 -3.62 7.11 28.52
C LYS A 247 -4.92 7.83 28.80
N GLU A 248 -4.83 9.13 29.04
CA GLU A 248 -5.96 10.03 29.30
C GLU A 248 -5.63 11.42 28.76
N PHE A 249 -6.66 12.13 28.31
CA PHE A 249 -6.54 13.51 27.81
C PHE A 249 -7.84 14.27 28.03
N THR A 250 -7.76 15.60 28.03
CA THR A 250 -8.94 16.48 28.05
C THR A 250 -9.16 17.03 26.64
N TYR A 251 -10.39 16.93 26.13
CA TYR A 251 -10.72 17.35 24.77
C TYR A 251 -12.09 18.05 24.74
N ALA A 252 -12.18 19.10 23.93
CA ALA A 252 -13.42 19.76 23.55
C ALA A 252 -13.56 19.72 22.04
N PHE A 253 -14.68 19.22 21.54
CA PHE A 253 -14.95 19.21 20.11
C PHE A 253 -15.06 20.63 19.55
N ARG A 254 -14.80 20.77 18.26
CA ARG A 254 -14.96 22.01 17.51
C ARG A 254 -15.79 21.76 16.24
N ASP A 255 -16.40 22.82 15.72
CA ASP A 255 -16.97 22.80 14.38
C ASP A 255 -15.88 23.02 13.30
N LYS A 256 -16.30 23.01 12.05
CA LYS A 256 -15.41 23.26 10.89
C LYS A 256 -14.72 24.63 10.88
N ASP A 257 -15.29 25.61 11.60
CA ASP A 257 -14.77 26.99 11.70
C ASP A 257 -13.89 27.16 12.95
N GLY A 258 -13.63 26.08 13.70
CA GLY A 258 -12.79 26.05 14.89
C GLY A 258 -13.48 26.48 16.19
N LYS A 259 -14.77 26.79 16.17
CA LYS A 259 -15.56 27.17 17.36
C LYS A 259 -15.80 25.94 18.23
N GLN A 260 -15.55 26.07 19.52
CA GLN A 260 -15.80 24.99 20.48
C GLN A 260 -17.30 24.66 20.59
N ILE A 261 -17.59 23.37 20.59
CA ILE A 261 -18.93 22.80 20.82
C ILE A 261 -18.91 21.98 22.10
N GLY A 262 -19.72 22.43 23.07
CA GLY A 262 -19.79 21.78 24.38
C GLY A 262 -18.61 22.09 25.30
N GLU A 263 -18.57 21.43 26.45
CA GLU A 263 -17.50 21.58 27.43
C GLU A 263 -16.38 20.58 27.19
N ALA A 264 -15.17 20.92 27.63
CA ALA A 264 -14.05 20.00 27.64
C ALA A 264 -14.32 18.82 28.59
N LYS A 265 -14.12 17.61 28.12
CA LYS A 265 -14.29 16.38 28.89
C LYS A 265 -12.98 15.58 28.95
N LYS A 266 -12.86 14.77 29.98
CA LYS A 266 -11.78 13.80 30.14
C LYS A 266 -12.11 12.54 29.37
N TYR A 267 -11.15 12.05 28.59
CA TYR A 267 -11.27 10.85 27.79
C TYR A 267 -10.11 9.88 28.04
N THR A 268 -10.40 8.60 27.91
CA THR A 268 -9.42 7.60 27.55
C THR A 268 -9.47 7.36 26.04
N PRO A 269 -8.45 6.78 25.42
CA PRO A 269 -8.49 6.44 23.99
C PRO A 269 -9.71 5.59 23.59
N LYS A 270 -10.12 4.68 24.47
CA LYS A 270 -11.31 3.83 24.27
C LYS A 270 -12.61 4.63 24.30
N SER A 271 -12.81 5.46 25.32
CA SER A 271 -14.03 6.25 25.41
C SER A 271 -14.15 7.29 24.28
N PHE A 272 -13.02 7.78 23.78
CA PHE A 272 -13.00 8.66 22.61
C PHE A 272 -13.36 7.91 21.32
N TYR A 273 -12.82 6.69 21.13
CA TYR A 273 -13.23 5.82 20.04
C TYR A 273 -14.73 5.50 20.08
N GLU A 274 -15.26 5.16 21.25
CA GLU A 274 -16.69 4.87 21.43
C GLU A 274 -17.57 6.06 21.06
N GLU A 275 -17.18 7.29 21.45
CA GLU A 275 -17.95 8.50 21.12
C GLU A 275 -17.83 8.87 19.62
N THR A 276 -16.66 8.68 19.01
CA THR A 276 -16.42 9.18 17.64
C THR A 276 -16.63 8.16 16.55
N VAL A 277 -16.50 6.86 16.85
CA VAL A 277 -16.67 5.76 15.91
C VAL A 277 -17.79 4.82 16.36
N GLY A 278 -17.71 4.31 17.59
CA GLY A 278 -18.77 3.57 18.29
C GLY A 278 -19.26 2.29 17.59
N LYS A 279 -18.50 1.74 16.62
CA LYS A 279 -18.93 0.60 15.80
C LYS A 279 -17.80 -0.42 15.63
N ASP A 280 -18.19 -1.68 15.49
CA ASP A 280 -17.31 -2.69 14.93
C ASP A 280 -17.01 -2.36 13.46
N LEU A 281 -15.81 -1.89 13.19
CA LEU A 281 -15.40 -1.47 11.83
C LEU A 281 -15.32 -2.67 10.88
N ASN A 282 -14.80 -3.82 11.33
CA ASN A 282 -14.74 -5.03 10.52
C ASN A 282 -16.14 -5.59 10.20
N GLY A 283 -17.08 -5.49 11.14
CA GLY A 283 -18.48 -5.83 10.93
C GLY A 283 -19.24 -4.84 10.04
N THR A 284 -18.82 -3.58 10.01
CA THR A 284 -19.51 -2.48 9.30
C THR A 284 -19.13 -2.39 7.83
N PHE A 285 -17.87 -2.71 7.47
CA PHE A 285 -17.34 -2.49 6.13
C PHE A 285 -17.19 -3.78 5.34
N LEU A 286 -17.40 -3.66 4.02
CA LEU A 286 -17.13 -4.66 3.00
C LEU A 286 -15.85 -4.27 2.28
N MET A 287 -14.90 -5.19 2.24
CA MET A 287 -13.65 -5.04 1.51
C MET A 287 -13.79 -5.74 0.17
N VAL A 288 -13.70 -4.98 -0.92
CA VAL A 288 -13.73 -5.50 -2.29
C VAL A 288 -12.41 -5.20 -3.00
N MET A 289 -12.09 -6.01 -3.99
CA MET A 289 -10.88 -5.88 -4.76
C MET A 289 -11.10 -6.30 -6.21
N ASN A 290 -10.32 -5.74 -7.14
CA ASN A 290 -10.28 -6.19 -8.52
C ASN A 290 -8.97 -6.92 -8.81
N ASP A 291 -9.04 -8.24 -8.90
CA ASP A 291 -7.96 -9.10 -9.37
C ASP A 291 -8.43 -9.92 -10.57
N PRO A 292 -8.16 -9.46 -11.80
CA PRO A 292 -8.63 -10.14 -13.00
C PRO A 292 -7.93 -11.49 -13.28
N ARG A 293 -6.92 -11.87 -12.49
CA ARG A 293 -6.28 -13.20 -12.59
C ARG A 293 -7.13 -14.30 -11.97
N ARG A 294 -8.10 -13.94 -11.13
CA ARG A 294 -8.89 -14.86 -10.31
C ARG A 294 -10.38 -14.75 -10.60
N PRO A 295 -11.15 -15.83 -10.39
CA PRO A 295 -12.60 -15.78 -10.51
C PRO A 295 -13.22 -14.65 -9.70
N TYR A 296 -14.13 -13.89 -10.33
CA TYR A 296 -14.97 -12.92 -9.64
C TYR A 296 -16.04 -13.61 -8.78
N HIS A 297 -16.68 -12.87 -7.88
CA HIS A 297 -17.67 -13.35 -6.91
C HIS A 297 -17.16 -14.48 -6.02
N LYS A 298 -15.87 -14.45 -5.75
CA LYS A 298 -15.17 -15.34 -4.82
C LYS A 298 -14.44 -14.52 -3.77
N THR A 299 -14.37 -15.09 -2.58
CA THR A 299 -13.68 -14.46 -1.44
C THR A 299 -12.29 -15.03 -1.29
N TYR A 300 -11.33 -14.15 -1.11
CA TYR A 300 -9.92 -14.47 -0.90
C TYR A 300 -9.44 -13.81 0.38
N GLU A 301 -8.42 -14.40 0.99
CA GLU A 301 -7.77 -13.89 2.18
C GLU A 301 -6.27 -14.12 2.06
N VAL A 302 -5.46 -13.12 2.38
CA VAL A 302 -3.99 -13.22 2.27
C VAL A 302 -3.42 -13.57 3.63
N GLU A 303 -2.68 -14.68 3.70
CA GLU A 303 -2.05 -15.15 4.93
C GLU A 303 -1.04 -14.11 5.44
N TYR A 304 -1.12 -13.77 6.74
CA TYR A 304 -0.30 -12.77 7.42
C TYR A 304 -0.47 -11.31 6.95
N ASP A 305 -1.36 -11.01 6.01
CA ASP A 305 -1.71 -9.61 5.70
C ASP A 305 -2.62 -9.04 6.80
N ARG A 306 -2.03 -8.85 7.97
CA ARG A 306 -2.65 -8.31 9.18
C ARG A 306 -1.63 -7.58 10.04
N HIS A 307 -2.12 -6.72 10.91
CA HIS A 307 -1.27 -5.88 11.76
C HIS A 307 -1.06 -6.46 13.16
N THR A 308 -2.05 -7.13 13.69
CA THR A 308 -1.98 -7.75 15.01
C THR A 308 -2.02 -9.29 14.90
N TYR A 309 -1.40 -9.99 15.82
CA TYR A 309 -1.41 -11.46 15.80
C TYR A 309 -2.83 -12.03 15.92
N ASP A 310 -3.66 -11.40 16.73
CA ASP A 310 -5.05 -11.75 17.02
C ASP A 310 -6.07 -11.01 16.13
N GLY A 311 -5.62 -10.28 15.12
CA GLY A 311 -6.46 -9.50 14.21
C GLY A 311 -6.84 -10.25 12.94
N HIS A 312 -7.44 -9.49 12.02
CA HIS A 312 -7.98 -9.99 10.75
C HIS A 312 -6.96 -9.82 9.63
N ASN A 313 -6.76 -10.88 8.85
CA ASN A 313 -6.08 -10.77 7.57
C ASN A 313 -6.91 -9.93 6.60
N TRP A 314 -6.26 -9.36 5.57
CA TRP A 314 -6.97 -8.77 4.46
C TRP A 314 -7.79 -9.82 3.74
N LYS A 315 -9.11 -9.77 3.97
CA LYS A 315 -10.10 -10.60 3.32
C LYS A 315 -10.91 -9.73 2.36
N TYR A 316 -11.09 -10.16 1.11
CA TYR A 316 -11.81 -9.39 0.11
C TYR A 316 -12.73 -10.24 -0.76
N LEU A 317 -13.80 -9.63 -1.25
CA LEU A 317 -14.62 -10.15 -2.33
C LEU A 317 -14.05 -9.63 -3.66
N ASN A 318 -13.68 -10.54 -4.56
CA ASN A 318 -13.16 -10.17 -5.89
C ASN A 318 -14.31 -9.83 -6.82
N LEU A 319 -14.32 -8.60 -7.35
CA LEU A 319 -15.41 -8.09 -8.21
C LEU A 319 -14.86 -7.46 -9.51
N PRO A 320 -15.69 -7.47 -10.58
CA PRO A 320 -15.43 -6.64 -11.76
C PRO A 320 -15.42 -5.15 -11.40
N MET A 321 -14.65 -4.34 -12.14
CA MET A 321 -14.54 -2.90 -11.89
C MET A 321 -15.88 -2.17 -11.99
N GLU A 322 -16.79 -2.61 -12.86
CA GLU A 322 -18.12 -2.02 -13.00
C GLU A 322 -18.96 -2.13 -11.70
N GLU A 323 -18.91 -3.28 -11.03
CA GLU A 323 -19.63 -3.47 -9.76
C GLU A 323 -18.98 -2.69 -8.61
N ILE A 324 -17.64 -2.61 -8.59
CA ILE A 324 -16.90 -1.77 -7.64
C ILE A 324 -17.27 -0.30 -7.83
N ALA A 325 -17.36 0.17 -9.08
CA ALA A 325 -17.78 1.54 -9.39
C ALA A 325 -19.22 1.83 -8.91
N GLN A 326 -20.15 0.88 -9.06
CA GLN A 326 -21.52 1.03 -8.57
C GLN A 326 -21.58 1.17 -7.05
N LEU A 327 -20.82 0.36 -6.31
CA LEU A 327 -20.70 0.47 -4.85
C LEU A 327 -20.11 1.84 -4.44
N ALA A 328 -19.09 2.30 -5.15
CA ALA A 328 -18.47 3.59 -4.92
C ALA A 328 -19.45 4.74 -5.18
N ILE A 329 -20.17 4.74 -6.29
CA ILE A 329 -21.18 5.75 -6.63
C ILE A 329 -22.29 5.79 -5.58
N ALA A 330 -22.78 4.63 -5.12
CA ALA A 330 -23.80 4.56 -4.08
C ALA A 330 -23.33 5.21 -2.75
N SER A 331 -22.10 4.93 -2.35
CA SER A 331 -21.50 5.52 -1.14
C SER A 331 -21.32 7.03 -1.25
N LEU A 332 -20.81 7.52 -2.39
CA LEU A 332 -20.60 8.95 -2.63
C LEU A 332 -21.91 9.74 -2.68
N LYS A 333 -22.97 9.18 -3.28
CA LYS A 333 -24.31 9.78 -3.29
C LYS A 333 -24.88 10.01 -1.88
N ASP A 334 -24.51 9.15 -0.93
CA ASP A 334 -24.91 9.25 0.48
C ASP A 334 -23.91 10.07 1.33
N GLY A 335 -22.95 10.74 0.69
CA GLY A 335 -21.99 11.64 1.33
C GLY A 335 -20.82 10.94 2.03
N HIS A 336 -20.63 9.62 1.86
CA HIS A 336 -19.58 8.86 2.52
C HIS A 336 -18.36 8.66 1.66
N LYS A 337 -17.19 9.08 2.16
CA LYS A 337 -15.88 8.79 1.58
C LYS A 337 -15.50 7.32 1.78
N MET A 338 -14.61 6.83 0.94
CA MET A 338 -14.14 5.44 1.00
C MET A 338 -12.62 5.34 0.96
N TYR A 339 -12.08 4.38 1.71
CA TYR A 339 -10.71 3.92 1.53
C TYR A 339 -10.60 3.23 0.18
N SER A 340 -9.56 3.58 -0.57
CA SER A 340 -9.26 2.97 -1.87
C SER A 340 -7.76 2.89 -2.08
N SER A 341 -7.29 1.94 -2.89
CA SER A 341 -5.86 1.82 -3.19
C SER A 341 -5.57 1.56 -4.65
N TYR A 342 -4.41 2.00 -5.10
CA TYR A 342 -4.03 2.13 -6.49
C TYR A 342 -2.56 1.81 -6.72
N ASP A 343 -2.19 1.52 -7.97
CA ASP A 343 -0.81 1.66 -8.45
C ASP A 343 -0.59 3.13 -8.88
N VAL A 344 -0.41 3.99 -7.89
CA VAL A 344 -0.46 5.45 -8.08
C VAL A 344 0.67 5.98 -8.96
N GLY A 345 1.80 5.27 -9.02
CA GLY A 345 2.96 5.69 -9.83
C GLY A 345 2.74 5.57 -11.35
N LYS A 346 1.77 4.77 -11.78
CA LYS A 346 1.54 4.53 -13.20
C LYS A 346 0.85 5.72 -13.87
N GLN A 347 1.51 6.30 -14.87
CA GLN A 347 0.96 7.41 -15.67
C GLN A 347 0.51 8.64 -14.83
N LEU A 348 1.15 8.88 -13.68
CA LEU A 348 0.85 10.01 -12.82
C LEU A 348 1.59 11.28 -13.27
N ASP A 349 0.87 12.28 -13.75
CA ASP A 349 1.41 13.66 -13.76
C ASP A 349 1.36 14.23 -12.32
N ARG A 350 2.42 13.99 -11.57
CA ARG A 350 2.50 14.35 -10.14
C ARG A 350 2.34 15.84 -9.90
N LYS A 351 2.88 16.69 -10.80
CA LYS A 351 2.82 18.15 -10.67
C LYS A 351 1.39 18.66 -10.78
N ARG A 352 0.61 18.08 -11.68
CA ARG A 352 -0.80 18.44 -11.90
C ARG A 352 -1.75 17.65 -10.98
N GLY A 353 -1.33 16.53 -10.42
CA GLY A 353 -2.22 15.62 -9.69
C GLY A 353 -3.24 14.92 -10.60
N TYR A 354 -2.86 14.67 -11.87
CA TYR A 354 -3.74 14.09 -12.88
C TYR A 354 -3.26 12.71 -13.33
N LEU A 355 -4.18 11.78 -13.41
CA LEU A 355 -3.96 10.36 -13.70
C LEU A 355 -4.81 9.97 -14.92
N ALA A 356 -4.15 9.74 -16.06
CA ALA A 356 -4.76 9.29 -17.32
C ALA A 356 -3.82 8.27 -17.98
N LEU A 357 -4.36 7.32 -18.75
CA LEU A 357 -3.57 6.20 -19.31
C LEU A 357 -2.48 6.64 -20.30
N ASP A 358 -2.59 7.83 -20.82
CA ASP A 358 -1.75 8.37 -21.87
C ASP A 358 -1.01 9.67 -21.48
N ASN A 359 -0.79 9.90 -20.17
CA ASN A 359 -0.01 11.06 -19.72
C ASN A 359 1.43 11.03 -20.21
N PHE A 360 2.00 9.82 -20.42
CA PHE A 360 3.38 9.62 -20.88
C PHE A 360 3.43 8.62 -22.03
N ASP A 361 3.97 9.02 -23.17
CA ASP A 361 4.10 8.21 -24.39
C ASP A 361 5.51 7.62 -24.54
N TYR A 362 5.82 6.65 -23.68
CA TYR A 362 7.10 5.91 -23.78
C TYR A 362 7.20 5.09 -25.06
N GLY A 363 6.06 4.65 -25.61
CA GLY A 363 6.01 3.84 -26.82
C GLY A 363 6.60 4.56 -28.02
N SER A 364 6.19 5.80 -28.25
CA SER A 364 6.72 6.64 -29.34
C SER A 364 8.20 6.96 -29.15
N LEU A 365 8.63 7.24 -27.89
CA LEU A 365 10.04 7.54 -27.64
C LEU A 365 10.97 6.36 -27.98
N PHE A 366 10.59 5.14 -27.56
CA PHE A 366 11.43 3.95 -27.71
C PHE A 366 11.07 3.10 -28.93
N ASN A 367 10.11 3.53 -29.76
CA ASN A 367 9.58 2.78 -30.89
C ASN A 367 9.25 1.32 -30.53
N THR A 368 8.53 1.13 -29.43
CA THR A 368 8.10 -0.16 -28.91
C THR A 368 6.72 -0.05 -28.27
N SER A 369 6.13 -1.16 -27.85
CA SER A 369 4.84 -1.15 -27.14
C SER A 369 4.95 -1.77 -25.76
N PHE A 370 4.05 -1.39 -24.86
CA PHE A 370 3.92 -1.93 -23.50
C PHE A 370 2.53 -2.56 -23.35
N PRO A 371 2.25 -3.72 -24.00
CA PRO A 371 0.89 -4.22 -24.21
C PRO A 371 0.33 -5.07 -23.05
N MET A 372 1.02 -5.19 -21.92
CA MET A 372 0.51 -5.99 -20.80
C MET A 372 -0.81 -5.43 -20.27
N ASN A 373 -1.83 -6.28 -20.17
CA ASN A 373 -3.07 -5.96 -19.47
C ASN A 373 -2.88 -6.01 -17.95
N LYS A 374 -3.91 -5.61 -17.20
CA LYS A 374 -3.87 -5.58 -15.73
C LYS A 374 -3.51 -6.95 -15.11
N ALA A 375 -4.07 -8.05 -15.64
CA ALA A 375 -3.78 -9.39 -15.13
C ALA A 375 -2.31 -9.78 -15.32
N ASP A 376 -1.76 -9.51 -16.51
CA ASP A 376 -0.36 -9.82 -16.84
C ASP A 376 0.59 -8.98 -15.98
N ARG A 377 0.33 -7.68 -15.80
CA ARG A 377 1.15 -6.83 -14.95
C ARG A 377 1.16 -7.28 -13.50
N ILE A 378 0.01 -7.67 -12.94
CA ILE A 378 -0.03 -8.23 -11.58
C ILE A 378 0.77 -9.54 -11.51
N ALA A 379 0.56 -10.45 -12.46
CA ALA A 379 1.23 -11.76 -12.47
C ALA A 379 2.75 -11.66 -12.56
N THR A 380 3.27 -10.59 -13.16
CA THR A 380 4.70 -10.34 -13.37
C THR A 380 5.30 -9.33 -12.38
N PHE A 381 4.56 -8.92 -11.34
CA PHE A 381 4.97 -7.91 -10.35
C PHE A 381 5.25 -6.52 -10.94
N ASP A 382 4.75 -6.21 -12.14
CA ASP A 382 4.84 -4.88 -12.75
C ASP A 382 3.80 -3.91 -12.18
N SER A 383 2.72 -4.41 -11.59
CA SER A 383 1.67 -3.59 -10.98
C SER A 383 1.10 -4.25 -9.72
N GLY A 384 0.79 -3.44 -8.72
CA GLY A 384 0.17 -3.85 -7.46
C GLY A 384 -0.41 -2.67 -6.71
N SER A 385 -0.96 -2.92 -5.53
CA SER A 385 -1.47 -1.86 -4.67
C SER A 385 -0.31 -1.16 -3.96
N THR A 386 0.10 0.01 -4.43
CA THR A 386 1.28 0.73 -3.91
C THR A 386 0.93 1.91 -3.01
N HIS A 387 -0.31 2.43 -3.10
CA HIS A 387 -0.69 3.63 -2.34
C HIS A 387 -2.19 3.67 -2.06
N ALA A 388 -2.54 3.99 -0.80
CA ALA A 388 -3.91 4.21 -0.38
C ALA A 388 -4.27 5.71 -0.43
N MET A 389 -5.46 6.00 -0.94
CA MET A 389 -6.06 7.32 -0.97
C MET A 389 -7.55 7.25 -0.60
N THR A 390 -8.15 8.40 -0.34
CA THR A 390 -9.56 8.46 0.03
C THR A 390 -10.40 8.90 -1.17
N LEU A 391 -11.29 8.03 -1.66
CA LEU A 391 -12.19 8.34 -2.77
C LEU A 391 -13.29 9.29 -2.31
N THR A 392 -13.43 10.47 -2.97
CA THR A 392 -14.23 11.59 -2.50
C THR A 392 -15.26 12.11 -3.49
N ALA A 393 -15.07 11.88 -4.79
CA ALA A 393 -16.01 12.37 -5.80
C ALA A 393 -16.00 11.51 -7.07
N VAL A 394 -17.10 11.60 -7.81
CA VAL A 394 -17.25 11.03 -9.15
C VAL A 394 -18.02 12.01 -10.04
N ASP A 395 -17.60 12.13 -11.29
CA ASP A 395 -18.39 12.80 -12.32
C ASP A 395 -19.05 11.74 -13.21
N LEU A 396 -20.34 11.92 -13.48
CA LEU A 396 -21.15 11.00 -14.28
C LEU A 396 -21.58 11.65 -15.58
N ASP A 397 -21.61 10.88 -16.67
CA ASP A 397 -22.22 11.29 -17.92
C ASP A 397 -23.75 11.33 -17.85
N ALA A 398 -24.38 11.74 -18.93
CA ALA A 398 -25.85 11.82 -19.04
C ALA A 398 -26.55 10.44 -18.87
N ASN A 399 -25.84 9.34 -19.02
CA ASN A 399 -26.32 7.96 -18.85
C ASN A 399 -26.01 7.40 -17.45
N GLY A 400 -25.41 8.21 -16.56
CA GLY A 400 -25.01 7.81 -15.21
C GLY A 400 -23.73 6.97 -15.15
N LYS A 401 -22.91 6.94 -16.22
CA LYS A 401 -21.62 6.25 -16.24
C LYS A 401 -20.52 7.16 -15.74
N PRO A 402 -19.55 6.61 -14.95
CA PRO A 402 -18.44 7.42 -14.45
C PRO A 402 -17.51 7.85 -15.60
N VAL A 403 -17.10 9.12 -15.56
CA VAL A 403 -16.17 9.75 -16.51
C VAL A 403 -14.82 9.96 -15.83
N LYS A 404 -14.83 10.48 -14.62
CA LYS A 404 -13.64 10.76 -13.81
C LYS A 404 -13.94 10.66 -12.32
N TRP A 405 -12.87 10.50 -11.53
CA TRP A 405 -12.93 10.34 -10.08
C TRP A 405 -11.98 11.31 -9.39
N LYS A 406 -12.26 11.66 -8.13
CA LYS A 406 -11.38 12.45 -7.29
C LYS A 406 -11.04 11.70 -6.02
N VAL A 407 -9.76 11.73 -5.65
CA VAL A 407 -9.24 11.18 -4.40
C VAL A 407 -8.52 12.25 -3.60
N GLU A 408 -8.71 12.21 -2.28
CA GLU A 408 -7.92 12.96 -1.32
C GLU A 408 -6.64 12.17 -1.03
N ASN A 409 -5.49 12.81 -1.23
CA ASN A 409 -4.18 12.22 -1.02
C ASN A 409 -3.59 12.69 0.32
N SER A 410 -2.56 12.00 0.80
CA SER A 410 -1.84 12.28 2.05
C SER A 410 -0.44 12.87 1.84
N TRP A 411 -0.24 13.65 0.77
CA TRP A 411 1.06 14.29 0.46
C TRP A 411 1.06 15.80 0.69
N GLY A 412 0.06 16.34 1.38
CA GLY A 412 -0.08 17.76 1.68
C GLY A 412 -0.87 18.52 0.62
N ALA A 413 -1.40 19.68 1.02
CA ALA A 413 -2.29 20.50 0.20
C ALA A 413 -1.61 21.14 -1.02
N ASP A 414 -0.28 21.25 -1.03
CA ASP A 414 0.48 21.86 -2.14
C ASP A 414 0.65 20.91 -3.34
N ASN A 415 0.20 19.66 -3.24
CA ASN A 415 0.28 18.67 -4.31
C ASN A 415 -1.06 18.54 -5.06
N GLY A 416 -1.02 18.48 -6.37
CA GLY A 416 -2.18 18.32 -7.23
C GLY A 416 -3.23 19.41 -7.05
N PHE A 417 -4.51 19.04 -7.02
CA PHE A 417 -5.65 19.95 -6.83
C PHE A 417 -5.94 20.15 -5.35
N ALA A 418 -5.20 21.04 -4.70
CA ALA A 418 -5.31 21.31 -3.26
C ALA A 418 -5.23 20.02 -2.41
N GLY A 419 -4.27 19.14 -2.70
CA GLY A 419 -4.05 17.87 -2.01
C GLY A 419 -4.86 16.70 -2.55
N CYS A 420 -5.67 16.92 -3.58
CA CYS A 420 -6.44 15.88 -4.25
C CYS A 420 -5.84 15.53 -5.62
N PHE A 421 -6.09 14.32 -6.07
CA PHE A 421 -5.81 13.89 -7.43
C PHE A 421 -7.10 13.60 -8.19
N ILE A 422 -7.07 13.88 -9.50
CA ILE A 422 -8.17 13.59 -10.42
C ILE A 422 -7.70 12.52 -11.40
N MET A 423 -8.53 11.50 -11.60
CA MET A 423 -8.23 10.39 -12.48
C MET A 423 -9.36 10.17 -13.49
N THR A 424 -9.00 9.82 -14.72
CA THR A 424 -9.98 9.34 -15.71
C THR A 424 -10.59 8.01 -15.28
N ASN A 425 -11.80 7.70 -15.75
CA ASN A 425 -12.42 6.41 -15.46
C ASN A 425 -11.61 5.23 -16.03
N ASP A 426 -10.95 5.42 -17.17
CA ASP A 426 -10.10 4.39 -17.77
C ASP A 426 -8.87 4.11 -16.90
N TRP A 427 -8.25 5.15 -16.35
CA TRP A 427 -7.15 4.98 -15.40
C TRP A 427 -7.63 4.30 -14.10
N PHE A 428 -8.79 4.69 -13.57
CA PHE A 428 -9.40 4.07 -12.41
C PHE A 428 -9.62 2.57 -12.63
N ASN A 429 -10.17 2.16 -13.77
CA ASN A 429 -10.40 0.75 -14.10
C ASN A 429 -9.10 -0.05 -14.17
N GLU A 430 -8.03 0.57 -14.67
CA GLU A 430 -6.78 -0.11 -14.93
C GLU A 430 -5.88 -0.24 -13.69
N TYR A 431 -5.85 0.78 -12.82
CA TYR A 431 -4.89 0.87 -11.72
C TYR A 431 -5.48 0.91 -10.32
N MET A 432 -6.81 0.86 -10.18
CA MET A 432 -7.46 0.69 -8.89
C MET A 432 -7.49 -0.78 -8.49
N PHE A 433 -7.21 -1.07 -7.20
CA PHE A 433 -7.22 -2.44 -6.67
C PHE A 433 -8.25 -2.62 -5.57
N ARG A 434 -8.19 -1.84 -4.48
CA ARG A 434 -8.97 -2.06 -3.26
C ARG A 434 -9.99 -0.95 -3.05
N LEU A 435 -11.20 -1.33 -2.63
CA LEU A 435 -12.21 -0.41 -2.11
C LEU A 435 -12.78 -0.96 -0.81
N VAL A 436 -12.92 -0.09 0.18
CA VAL A 436 -13.63 -0.40 1.42
C VAL A 436 -14.88 0.45 1.49
N VAL A 437 -16.02 -0.20 1.46
CA VAL A 437 -17.34 0.43 1.40
C VAL A 437 -18.23 -0.06 2.54
N ASN A 438 -19.13 0.77 3.04
CA ASN A 438 -20.08 0.32 4.06
C ASN A 438 -21.00 -0.76 3.50
N LYS A 439 -21.19 -1.85 4.25
CA LYS A 439 -22.06 -2.99 3.88
C LYS A 439 -23.49 -2.60 3.50
N LYS A 440 -23.99 -1.47 3.98
CA LYS A 440 -25.34 -0.97 3.65
C LYS A 440 -25.53 -0.68 2.16
N TYR A 441 -24.45 -0.52 1.37
CA TYR A 441 -24.50 -0.30 -0.08
C TYR A 441 -24.41 -1.58 -0.90
N ALA A 442 -24.05 -2.69 -0.27
CA ALA A 442 -23.97 -3.99 -0.92
C ALA A 442 -25.33 -4.71 -0.92
N SER A 443 -25.60 -5.44 -2.00
CA SER A 443 -26.77 -6.33 -2.06
C SER A 443 -26.61 -7.49 -1.07
N GLU A 444 -27.75 -8.11 -0.69
CA GLU A 444 -27.71 -9.34 0.13
C GLU A 444 -26.89 -10.46 -0.51
N GLN A 445 -26.87 -10.54 -1.84
CA GLN A 445 -26.07 -11.51 -2.56
C GLN A 445 -24.58 -11.24 -2.36
N LEU A 446 -24.09 -10.02 -2.55
CA LEU A 446 -22.69 -9.67 -2.34
C LEU A 446 -22.26 -9.92 -0.88
N LEU A 447 -23.13 -9.64 0.10
CA LEU A 447 -22.84 -9.93 1.51
C LEU A 447 -22.72 -11.44 1.76
N LYS A 448 -23.61 -12.26 1.20
CA LYS A 448 -23.51 -13.73 1.28
C LYS A 448 -22.25 -14.26 0.59
N GLU A 449 -21.84 -13.66 -0.53
CA GLU A 449 -20.60 -14.03 -1.22
C GLU A 449 -19.37 -13.66 -0.37
N PHE A 450 -19.38 -12.50 0.27
CA PHE A 450 -18.29 -12.08 1.17
C PHE A 450 -18.18 -12.97 2.41
N ASP A 451 -19.29 -13.48 2.92
CA ASP A 451 -19.32 -14.34 4.12
C ASP A 451 -18.90 -15.80 3.83
N GLN A 452 -18.69 -16.17 2.56
CA GLN A 452 -18.17 -17.49 2.20
C GLN A 452 -16.77 -17.71 2.79
N LYS A 453 -16.43 -19.00 2.96
CA LYS A 453 -15.06 -19.38 3.34
C LYS A 453 -14.08 -18.89 2.27
N PRO A 454 -13.09 -18.06 2.63
CA PRO A 454 -12.15 -17.53 1.66
C PRO A 454 -11.19 -18.61 1.15
N THR A 455 -10.71 -18.43 -0.08
CA THR A 455 -9.50 -19.10 -0.56
C THR A 455 -8.30 -18.40 0.05
N MET A 456 -7.49 -19.12 0.80
CA MET A 456 -6.27 -18.58 1.40
C MET A 456 -5.19 -18.42 0.32
N LEU A 457 -4.64 -17.21 0.22
CA LEU A 457 -3.50 -16.86 -0.64
C LEU A 457 -2.23 -16.82 0.22
N THR A 458 -1.10 -17.10 -0.42
CA THR A 458 0.20 -17.06 0.25
C THR A 458 0.68 -15.62 0.49
N PRO A 459 1.56 -15.36 1.47
CA PRO A 459 2.05 -14.03 1.80
C PRO A 459 2.89 -13.39 0.68
N ASP A 460 3.39 -14.18 -0.26
CA ASP A 460 4.16 -13.74 -1.44
C ASP A 460 3.28 -13.49 -2.68
N ASP A 461 1.95 -13.45 -2.50
CA ASP A 461 1.06 -13.06 -3.60
C ASP A 461 1.41 -11.67 -4.13
N PRO A 462 1.45 -11.48 -5.46
CA PRO A 462 1.80 -10.19 -6.06
C PRO A 462 0.97 -8.99 -5.61
N LEU A 463 -0.27 -9.23 -5.17
CA LEU A 463 -1.13 -8.17 -4.61
C LEU A 463 -0.85 -7.87 -3.13
N PHE A 464 -0.03 -8.68 -2.48
CA PHE A 464 0.51 -8.44 -1.15
C PHE A 464 1.91 -7.80 -1.25
N GLN A 465 2.09 -6.86 -2.16
CA GLN A 465 3.29 -6.04 -2.17
C GLN A 465 3.21 -5.08 -0.98
N LEU A 466 4.25 -5.11 -0.17
CA LEU A 466 4.40 -4.15 0.92
C LEU A 466 4.54 -2.76 0.28
N GLU A 467 3.71 -1.85 0.72
CA GLU A 467 3.81 -0.44 0.32
C GLU A 467 5.14 0.09 0.88
N ASP A 468 6.09 0.44 -0.02
CA ASP A 468 7.42 0.98 0.33
C ASP A 468 7.34 2.47 0.71
#